data_b3bb6744e6bf5130d0aa68b8b4a3368d
#
_entry.id   b3bb6744e6bf5130d0aa68b8b4a3368d
#
_cell.length_a   1.000
_cell.length_b   1.000
_cell.length_c   1.000
_cell.angle_alpha   90.00
_cell.angle_beta   90.00
_cell.angle_gamma   90.00
#
_symmetry.space_group_name_H-M   'P 1'
#
loop_
_entity.id
_entity.type
_entity.pdbx_description
1 polymer ?
#
loop_
_entity_poly.entity_id
_entity_poly.type
_entity_poly.pdbx_seq_one_letter_code
_entity_poly.pdbx_strand_id
1 'polypeptide(L)'
;MCKLCELTWSGFGANKAPEHSSRRRHFLRAGAAAAMAPSAFNSAFAAPAAAPNAIPPAEALKRLMDGNARYAANKPSEIDFSAGRAARSKVQYPFAAILSCADARVAPEHVFDQGAGQLFVVRVAGNYAAPAALSSLEYAVAVLGVPLVVVLGHSNCGAVAAAVQSIETRNMLPGTLQDIVSAIQPAVVRARSGTGDTLLGRSIMENVKMQEQALETRPSLVQSMFRDKKIDIVGGVYDLASGKVSLA
;
A
#
# COMPACT_ATOMS: atom_id res chain seq x y z
N MET A 1 6.11 -26.65 -8.94
CA MET A 1 6.04 -26.85 -7.48
C MET A 1 6.70 -25.66 -6.81
N CYS A 2 5.91 -24.83 -6.14
CA CYS A 2 6.34 -23.53 -5.61
C CYS A 2 6.98 -23.73 -4.22
N LYS A 3 8.21 -23.25 -4.03
CA LYS A 3 8.97 -23.31 -2.75
C LYS A 3 8.48 -22.35 -1.66
N LEU A 4 7.19 -22.10 -1.58
CA LEU A 4 6.58 -21.18 -0.61
C LEU A 4 6.10 -21.86 0.68
N CYS A 5 6.36 -23.18 0.86
CA CYS A 5 5.91 -23.92 2.04
C CYS A 5 6.95 -24.08 3.17
N GLU A 6 8.11 -23.43 3.09
CA GLU A 6 9.15 -23.56 4.13
C GLU A 6 9.42 -22.28 4.93
N LEU A 7 8.48 -21.35 4.96
CA LEU A 7 8.52 -20.29 5.98
C LEU A 7 7.84 -20.80 7.27
N THR A 8 8.56 -21.67 8.00
CA THR A 8 8.21 -21.97 9.38
C THR A 8 8.38 -20.71 10.21
N TRP A 9 7.28 -20.27 10.77
CA TRP A 9 7.18 -19.15 11.70
C TRP A 9 7.84 -19.54 13.05
N SER A 10 9.16 -19.46 13.13
CA SER A 10 9.95 -19.63 14.36
C SER A 10 10.60 -18.31 14.75
N GLY A 11 9.83 -17.42 15.38
CA GLY A 11 10.31 -16.09 15.77
C GLY A 11 9.59 -15.43 16.94
N PHE A 12 8.79 -16.16 17.71
CA PHE A 12 8.30 -15.68 19.01
C PHE A 12 8.68 -16.68 20.11
N GLY A 13 9.95 -16.71 20.43
CA GLY A 13 10.49 -17.44 21.58
C GLY A 13 10.55 -16.55 22.81
N ALA A 14 9.80 -16.93 23.84
CA ALA A 14 9.85 -16.29 25.15
C ALA A 14 11.27 -16.34 25.75
N ASN A 15 11.77 -15.20 26.20
CA ASN A 15 12.98 -15.05 26.98
C ASN A 15 12.91 -15.89 28.26
N LYS A 16 13.75 -16.93 28.36
CA LYS A 16 14.17 -17.51 29.64
C LYS A 16 15.53 -16.97 29.99
N ALA A 17 15.60 -16.37 31.17
CA ALA A 17 16.83 -15.89 31.79
C ALA A 17 17.80 -17.06 32.05
N PRO A 18 19.12 -16.87 31.88
CA PRO A 18 20.10 -17.89 32.25
C PRO A 18 20.39 -17.89 33.74
N GLU A 19 20.36 -19.08 34.35
CA GLU A 19 20.76 -19.34 35.71
C GLU A 19 22.27 -19.17 35.87
N HIS A 20 22.64 -18.50 36.95
CA HIS A 20 24.01 -18.39 37.43
C HIS A 20 24.55 -19.75 37.92
N SER A 21 25.69 -20.22 37.42
CA SER A 21 26.53 -21.15 38.12
C SER A 21 27.94 -20.58 38.31
N SER A 22 28.24 -20.32 39.55
CA SER A 22 29.55 -19.92 40.06
C SER A 22 30.54 -21.09 40.01
N ARG A 23 31.65 -20.93 39.31
CA ARG A 23 32.90 -21.67 39.69
C ARG A 23 34.09 -20.74 39.54
N ARG A 24 34.57 -20.29 40.77
CA ARG A 24 35.88 -19.71 40.97
C ARG A 24 36.96 -20.76 40.68
N ARG A 25 37.99 -20.42 39.91
CA ARG A 25 39.35 -20.91 40.11
C ARG A 25 40.35 -19.83 39.74
N HIS A 26 41.13 -19.44 40.78
CA HIS A 26 42.31 -18.59 40.69
C HIS A 26 43.42 -19.26 39.86
N PHE A 27 44.07 -18.49 38.98
CA PHE A 27 45.48 -18.70 38.64
C PHE A 27 46.17 -17.35 38.46
N LEU A 28 47.05 -17.03 39.42
CA LEU A 28 48.05 -15.99 39.32
C LEU A 28 49.25 -16.49 38.52
N ARG A 29 49.79 -15.66 37.61
CA ARG A 29 51.24 -15.40 37.37
C ARG A 29 51.38 -14.62 36.08
N ALA A 30 51.73 -13.37 36.18
CA ALA A 30 53.02 -12.73 35.98
C ALA A 30 53.57 -12.75 34.53
N GLY A 31 53.70 -11.55 33.95
CA GLY A 31 54.84 -11.20 33.14
C GLY A 31 54.61 -10.94 31.66
N ALA A 32 54.78 -9.74 31.30
CA ALA A 32 55.36 -9.12 30.14
C ALA A 32 54.44 -8.10 29.43
N ALA A 33 54.68 -6.82 29.71
CA ALA A 33 54.12 -5.71 28.98
C ALA A 33 54.76 -5.64 27.59
N ALA A 34 54.03 -6.07 26.58
CA ALA A 34 54.29 -5.72 25.18
C ALA A 34 53.25 -4.65 24.81
N ALA A 35 53.71 -3.41 24.64
CA ALA A 35 52.90 -2.33 24.11
C ALA A 35 52.56 -2.63 22.67
N MET A 36 51.39 -3.25 22.43
CA MET A 36 50.76 -3.32 21.10
C MET A 36 49.86 -2.10 20.92
N ALA A 37 50.27 -1.22 20.01
CA ALA A 37 49.43 -0.14 19.56
C ALA A 37 48.05 -0.71 19.10
N PRO A 38 46.92 -0.09 19.49
CA PRO A 38 45.63 -0.51 18.96
C PRO A 38 45.57 -0.13 17.47
N SER A 39 45.79 -1.11 16.60
CA SER A 39 45.36 -1.00 15.21
C SER A 39 43.86 -0.78 15.23
N ALA A 40 43.46 0.45 14.99
CA ALA A 40 42.05 0.78 14.82
C ALA A 40 41.52 0.02 13.57
N PHE A 41 40.99 -1.17 13.78
CA PHE A 41 40.08 -1.79 12.83
C PHE A 41 38.78 -0.97 12.85
N ASN A 42 38.80 0.17 12.15
CA ASN A 42 37.64 0.92 11.80
C ASN A 42 36.96 0.18 10.64
N SER A 43 36.42 -1.01 10.93
CA SER A 43 35.43 -1.63 10.05
C SER A 43 34.20 -0.74 10.13
N ALA A 44 34.15 0.27 9.26
CA ALA A 44 32.93 0.98 8.97
C ALA A 44 31.93 -0.07 8.46
N PHE A 45 31.09 -0.59 9.35
CA PHE A 45 29.88 -1.26 8.96
C PHE A 45 29.05 -0.21 8.24
N ALA A 46 29.18 -0.17 6.92
CA ALA A 46 28.27 0.61 6.09
C ALA A 46 26.87 0.13 6.45
N ALA A 47 26.03 1.04 6.93
CA ALA A 47 24.63 0.74 7.16
C ALA A 47 24.09 0.12 5.86
N PRO A 48 23.27 -0.95 5.91
CA PRO A 48 22.68 -1.53 4.70
C PRO A 48 21.98 -0.41 3.93
N ALA A 49 22.23 -0.34 2.64
CA ALA A 49 21.61 0.66 1.77
C ALA A 49 20.09 0.59 1.97
N ALA A 50 19.45 1.75 2.16
CA ALA A 50 18.01 1.82 2.30
C ALA A 50 17.34 1.17 1.09
N ALA A 51 16.20 0.48 1.32
CA ALA A 51 15.46 -0.13 0.23
C ALA A 51 15.06 0.94 -0.81
N PRO A 52 15.04 0.63 -2.11
CA PRO A 52 14.74 1.62 -3.17
C PRO A 52 13.40 2.34 -3.02
N ASN A 53 12.45 1.76 -2.28
CA ASN A 53 11.15 2.35 -1.94
C ASN A 53 11.12 3.07 -0.59
N ALA A 54 12.24 3.18 0.13
CA ALA A 54 12.36 3.94 1.36
C ALA A 54 12.45 5.45 1.05
N ILE A 55 11.36 5.99 0.52
CA ILE A 55 11.18 7.41 0.17
C ILE A 55 10.06 8.02 1.02
N PRO A 56 10.05 9.34 1.24
CA PRO A 56 8.93 10.01 1.91
C PRO A 56 7.59 9.78 1.19
N PRO A 57 6.47 9.63 1.90
CA PRO A 57 5.14 9.51 1.28
C PRO A 57 4.81 10.64 0.29
N ALA A 58 5.19 11.87 0.61
CA ALA A 58 4.99 13.03 -0.26
C ALA A 58 5.76 12.90 -1.60
N GLU A 59 6.95 12.30 -1.59
CA GLU A 59 7.69 12.02 -2.82
C GLU A 59 7.01 10.92 -3.64
N ALA A 60 6.51 9.87 -2.98
CA ALA A 60 5.73 8.82 -3.63
C ALA A 60 4.48 9.39 -4.31
N LEU A 61 3.73 10.25 -3.61
CA LEU A 61 2.56 10.94 -4.18
C LEU A 61 2.95 11.81 -5.38
N LYS A 62 4.02 12.59 -5.25
CA LYS A 62 4.51 13.43 -6.35
C LYS A 62 4.83 12.59 -7.59
N ARG A 63 5.51 11.45 -7.44
CA ARG A 63 5.83 10.54 -8.55
C ARG A 63 4.57 10.03 -9.26
N LEU A 64 3.53 9.68 -8.49
CA LEU A 64 2.24 9.28 -9.06
C LEU A 64 1.60 10.41 -9.85
N MET A 65 1.52 11.61 -9.28
CA MET A 65 0.85 12.76 -9.92
C MET A 65 1.62 13.25 -11.15
N ASP A 66 2.94 13.26 -11.12
CA ASP A 66 3.77 13.56 -12.31
C ASP A 66 3.54 12.52 -13.42
N GLY A 67 3.41 11.23 -13.04
CA GLY A 67 3.08 10.16 -13.99
C GLY A 67 1.69 10.34 -14.59
N ASN A 68 0.70 10.65 -13.76
CA ASN A 68 -0.65 10.92 -14.25
C ASN A 68 -0.71 12.14 -15.19
N ALA A 69 0.06 13.18 -14.91
CA ALA A 69 0.15 14.33 -15.79
C ALA A 69 0.69 13.95 -17.18
N ARG A 70 1.70 13.07 -17.25
CA ARG A 70 2.22 12.56 -18.54
C ARG A 70 1.17 11.70 -19.27
N TYR A 71 0.52 10.78 -18.55
CA TYR A 71 -0.54 9.95 -19.11
C TYR A 71 -1.69 10.80 -19.69
N ALA A 72 -2.22 11.73 -18.89
CA ALA A 72 -3.32 12.61 -19.32
C ALA A 72 -2.93 13.52 -20.50
N ALA A 73 -1.65 13.88 -20.62
CA ALA A 73 -1.14 14.63 -21.77
C ALA A 73 -0.82 13.74 -23.00
N ASN A 74 -1.09 12.43 -22.94
CA ASN A 74 -0.71 11.45 -23.96
C ASN A 74 0.80 11.51 -24.33
N LYS A 75 1.64 11.67 -23.28
CA LYS A 75 3.10 11.68 -23.35
C LYS A 75 3.69 10.72 -22.33
N PRO A 76 3.32 9.43 -22.35
CA PRO A 76 3.83 8.46 -21.39
C PRO A 76 5.33 8.28 -21.56
N SER A 77 5.99 7.83 -20.49
CA SER A 77 7.40 7.44 -20.52
C SER A 77 7.61 6.23 -21.42
N GLU A 78 8.77 6.17 -22.08
CA GLU A 78 9.18 4.96 -22.76
C GLU A 78 9.60 3.91 -21.71
N ILE A 79 8.84 2.82 -21.62
CA ILE A 79 9.08 1.76 -20.63
C ILE A 79 9.62 0.52 -21.34
N ASP A 80 10.86 0.17 -21.07
CA ASP A 80 11.41 -1.14 -21.44
C ASP A 80 10.95 -2.20 -20.43
N PHE A 81 9.96 -3.00 -20.80
CA PHE A 81 9.41 -4.05 -19.95
C PHE A 81 10.38 -5.20 -19.69
N SER A 82 11.45 -5.34 -20.49
CA SER A 82 12.49 -6.35 -20.32
C SER A 82 13.55 -5.92 -19.29
N ALA A 83 13.85 -4.63 -19.23
CA ALA A 83 14.85 -4.06 -18.34
C ALA A 83 14.56 -4.41 -16.88
N GLY A 84 15.56 -4.89 -16.17
CA GLY A 84 15.45 -5.24 -14.74
C GLY A 84 14.57 -6.46 -14.41
N ARG A 85 14.04 -7.20 -15.41
CA ARG A 85 13.18 -8.38 -15.17
C ARG A 85 13.87 -9.44 -14.30
N ALA A 86 15.14 -9.74 -14.54
CA ALA A 86 15.91 -10.69 -13.75
C ALA A 86 16.09 -10.26 -12.28
N ALA A 87 16.22 -8.97 -12.02
CA ALA A 87 16.27 -8.45 -10.65
C ALA A 87 14.88 -8.52 -9.98
N ARG A 88 13.83 -8.07 -10.68
CA ARG A 88 12.44 -8.12 -10.18
C ARG A 88 11.92 -9.54 -9.94
N SER A 89 12.48 -10.57 -10.59
CA SER A 89 12.10 -11.96 -10.31
C SER A 89 12.49 -12.42 -8.90
N LYS A 90 13.42 -11.74 -8.25
CA LYS A 90 13.93 -12.09 -6.91
C LYS A 90 13.30 -11.27 -5.80
N VAL A 91 12.96 -10.00 -6.07
CA VAL A 91 12.49 -9.04 -5.06
C VAL A 91 11.68 -7.93 -5.72
N GLN A 92 10.75 -7.33 -4.94
CA GLN A 92 9.95 -6.18 -5.39
C GLN A 92 10.08 -5.04 -4.38
N TYR A 93 10.06 -3.80 -4.87
CA TYR A 93 10.14 -2.58 -4.09
C TYR A 93 9.11 -1.56 -4.59
N PRO A 94 7.80 -1.84 -4.47
CA PRO A 94 6.78 -0.89 -4.87
C PRO A 94 6.83 0.35 -3.96
N PHE A 95 6.74 1.54 -4.57
CA PHE A 95 6.76 2.79 -3.80
C PHE A 95 5.37 3.30 -3.43
N ALA A 96 4.31 2.70 -3.96
CA ALA A 96 2.93 3.00 -3.60
C ALA A 96 2.05 1.75 -3.72
N ALA A 97 1.04 1.63 -2.85
CA ALA A 97 -0.03 0.65 -2.95
C ALA A 97 -1.32 1.33 -3.38
N ILE A 98 -1.99 0.79 -4.38
CA ILE A 98 -3.20 1.38 -4.96
C ILE A 98 -4.39 0.43 -4.73
N LEU A 99 -5.38 0.88 -3.95
CA LEU A 99 -6.69 0.24 -3.85
C LEU A 99 -7.60 0.85 -4.90
N SER A 100 -7.83 0.15 -6.02
CA SER A 100 -8.62 0.67 -7.13
C SER A 100 -9.79 -0.23 -7.52
N CYS A 101 -10.64 0.27 -8.40
CA CYS A 101 -11.71 -0.52 -8.99
C CYS A 101 -11.17 -1.60 -9.92
N ALA A 102 -11.90 -2.73 -10.01
CA ALA A 102 -11.66 -3.80 -10.99
C ALA A 102 -12.12 -3.43 -12.42
N ASP A 103 -12.67 -2.24 -12.63
CA ASP A 103 -13.14 -1.75 -13.93
C ASP A 103 -12.03 -1.84 -14.99
N ALA A 104 -12.32 -2.46 -16.14
CA ALA A 104 -11.33 -2.75 -17.18
C ALA A 104 -10.67 -1.49 -17.77
N ARG A 105 -11.28 -0.33 -17.62
CA ARG A 105 -10.77 0.97 -18.08
C ARG A 105 -9.80 1.62 -17.10
N VAL A 106 -9.65 1.05 -15.89
CA VAL A 106 -8.79 1.57 -14.83
C VAL A 106 -7.61 0.62 -14.63
N ALA A 107 -6.47 0.96 -15.17
CA ALA A 107 -5.20 0.26 -14.97
C ALA A 107 -4.24 1.21 -14.26
N PRO A 108 -4.05 1.11 -12.93
CA PRO A 108 -3.26 2.07 -12.17
C PRO A 108 -1.86 2.28 -12.71
N GLU A 109 -1.21 1.23 -13.22
CA GLU A 109 0.12 1.33 -13.82
C GLU A 109 0.13 2.28 -15.02
N HIS A 110 -0.92 2.24 -15.87
CA HIS A 110 -1.05 3.15 -17.01
C HIS A 110 -1.47 4.55 -16.54
N VAL A 111 -2.49 4.62 -15.65
CA VAL A 111 -3.00 5.90 -15.13
C VAL A 111 -1.90 6.74 -14.49
N PHE A 112 -0.94 6.10 -13.83
CA PHE A 112 0.19 6.77 -13.17
C PHE A 112 1.51 6.65 -13.95
N ASP A 113 1.48 6.13 -15.18
CA ASP A 113 2.67 5.97 -16.04
C ASP A 113 3.84 5.30 -15.31
N GLN A 114 3.57 4.12 -14.71
CA GLN A 114 4.53 3.37 -13.92
C GLN A 114 4.84 2.00 -14.53
N GLY A 115 6.09 1.60 -14.44
CA GLY A 115 6.56 0.30 -14.91
C GLY A 115 6.27 -0.85 -13.94
N ALA A 116 6.50 -2.07 -14.40
CA ALA A 116 6.32 -3.28 -13.61
C ALA A 116 7.14 -3.26 -12.30
N GLY A 117 6.49 -3.56 -11.18
CA GLY A 117 7.10 -3.64 -9.86
C GLY A 117 7.18 -2.31 -9.10
N GLN A 118 6.74 -1.20 -9.70
CA GLN A 118 6.72 0.11 -9.06
C GLN A 118 5.49 0.35 -8.20
N LEU A 119 4.37 -0.28 -8.54
CA LEU A 119 3.12 -0.21 -7.78
C LEU A 119 2.73 -1.59 -7.24
N PHE A 120 2.11 -1.60 -6.06
CA PHE A 120 1.40 -2.76 -5.51
C PHE A 120 -0.09 -2.51 -5.69
N VAL A 121 -0.72 -3.23 -6.63
CA VAL A 121 -2.09 -2.93 -7.04
C VAL A 121 -3.08 -3.95 -6.49
N VAL A 122 -4.08 -3.45 -5.76
CA VAL A 122 -5.23 -4.21 -5.24
C VAL A 122 -6.49 -3.69 -5.93
N ARG A 123 -7.25 -4.58 -6.60
CA ARG A 123 -8.42 -4.19 -7.38
C ARG A 123 -9.66 -4.93 -6.91
N VAL A 124 -10.68 -4.16 -6.52
CA VAL A 124 -11.99 -4.67 -6.10
C VAL A 124 -13.07 -3.80 -6.74
N ALA A 125 -14.13 -4.39 -7.30
CA ALA A 125 -15.25 -3.62 -7.86
C ALA A 125 -15.76 -2.59 -6.85
N GLY A 126 -15.70 -1.29 -7.20
CA GLY A 126 -16.04 -0.19 -6.29
C GLY A 126 -14.95 0.19 -5.29
N ASN A 127 -13.71 -0.21 -5.49
CA ASN A 127 -12.51 0.20 -4.73
C ASN A 127 -12.69 0.22 -3.19
N TYR A 128 -13.49 -0.69 -2.61
CA TYR A 128 -13.69 -0.76 -1.17
C TYR A 128 -12.71 -1.70 -0.46
N ALA A 129 -12.38 -1.41 0.79
CA ALA A 129 -11.43 -2.17 1.59
C ALA A 129 -12.08 -3.46 2.16
N ALA A 130 -12.40 -4.40 1.26
CA ALA A 130 -12.82 -5.75 1.62
C ALA A 130 -11.74 -6.46 2.46
N PRO A 131 -12.07 -7.50 3.25
CA PRO A 131 -11.07 -8.19 4.08
C PRO A 131 -9.83 -8.65 3.32
N ALA A 132 -9.98 -9.24 2.14
CA ALA A 132 -8.86 -9.69 1.31
C ALA A 132 -8.04 -8.52 0.74
N ALA A 133 -8.70 -7.42 0.40
CA ALA A 133 -8.03 -6.19 -0.04
C ALA A 133 -7.21 -5.59 1.12
N LEU A 134 -7.79 -5.50 2.32
CA LEU A 134 -7.10 -5.01 3.51
C LEU A 134 -5.86 -5.86 3.84
N SER A 135 -5.98 -7.20 3.84
CA SER A 135 -4.83 -8.10 4.07
C SER A 135 -3.72 -7.88 3.05
N SER A 136 -4.07 -7.61 1.79
CA SER A 136 -3.09 -7.30 0.75
C SER A 136 -2.40 -5.95 0.99
N LEU A 137 -3.14 -4.93 1.43
CA LEU A 137 -2.57 -3.63 1.80
C LEU A 137 -1.67 -3.74 3.04
N GLU A 138 -2.06 -4.54 4.05
CA GLU A 138 -1.22 -4.83 5.21
C GLU A 138 0.11 -5.47 4.80
N TYR A 139 0.09 -6.43 3.87
CA TYR A 139 1.29 -7.02 3.32
C TYR A 139 2.18 -5.96 2.63
N ALA A 140 1.57 -5.08 1.82
CA ALA A 140 2.30 -4.02 1.13
C ALA A 140 3.03 -3.09 2.12
N VAL A 141 2.35 -2.61 3.16
CA VAL A 141 2.94 -1.65 4.09
C VAL A 141 3.86 -2.31 5.12
N ALA A 142 3.49 -3.48 5.67
CA ALA A 142 4.24 -4.12 6.75
C ALA A 142 5.41 -4.98 6.25
N VAL A 143 5.30 -5.62 5.08
CA VAL A 143 6.30 -6.56 4.56
C VAL A 143 7.15 -5.92 3.47
N LEU A 144 6.53 -5.16 2.56
CA LEU A 144 7.24 -4.54 1.44
C LEU A 144 7.71 -3.10 1.74
N GLY A 145 7.28 -2.53 2.87
CA GLY A 145 7.69 -1.19 3.29
C GLY A 145 7.15 -0.07 2.38
N VAL A 146 5.97 -0.25 1.80
CA VAL A 146 5.34 0.76 0.95
C VAL A 146 5.00 2.00 1.77
N PRO A 147 5.47 3.20 1.39
CA PRO A 147 5.26 4.42 2.17
C PRO A 147 3.91 5.11 1.92
N LEU A 148 3.19 4.78 0.84
CA LEU A 148 1.96 5.46 0.44
C LEU A 148 0.88 4.47 0.03
N VAL A 149 -0.33 4.65 0.56
CA VAL A 149 -1.54 3.95 0.12
C VAL A 149 -2.47 4.95 -0.57
N VAL A 150 -2.95 4.62 -1.78
CA VAL A 150 -3.89 5.45 -2.53
C VAL A 150 -5.20 4.69 -2.70
N VAL A 151 -6.31 5.30 -2.30
CA VAL A 151 -7.66 4.84 -2.63
C VAL A 151 -8.09 5.53 -3.92
N LEU A 152 -8.13 4.79 -5.03
CA LEU A 152 -8.42 5.34 -6.35
C LEU A 152 -9.82 4.92 -6.83
N GLY A 153 -10.77 5.85 -6.75
CA GLY A 153 -12.07 5.77 -7.43
C GLY A 153 -11.96 6.21 -8.88
N HIS A 154 -13.06 6.13 -9.62
CA HIS A 154 -13.12 6.62 -11.00
C HIS A 154 -14.51 7.09 -11.40
N SER A 155 -14.59 8.02 -12.36
CA SER A 155 -15.85 8.49 -12.91
C SER A 155 -16.63 7.34 -13.57
N ASN A 156 -17.97 7.40 -13.55
CA ASN A 156 -18.88 6.39 -14.11
C ASN A 156 -18.63 4.96 -13.58
N CYS A 157 -18.37 4.83 -12.27
CA CYS A 157 -18.17 3.52 -11.61
C CYS A 157 -19.48 2.73 -11.56
N GLY A 158 -19.52 1.56 -12.23
CA GLY A 158 -20.71 0.70 -12.28
C GLY A 158 -21.12 0.16 -10.91
N ALA A 159 -20.16 -0.14 -10.02
CA ALA A 159 -20.46 -0.61 -8.67
C ALA A 159 -21.13 0.48 -7.81
N VAL A 160 -20.70 1.74 -7.94
CA VAL A 160 -21.34 2.87 -7.25
C VAL A 160 -22.70 3.17 -7.86
N ALA A 161 -22.84 3.11 -9.19
CA ALA A 161 -24.13 3.26 -9.86
C ALA A 161 -25.15 2.19 -9.40
N ALA A 162 -24.71 0.94 -9.26
CA ALA A 162 -25.55 -0.13 -8.73
C ALA A 162 -26.00 0.13 -7.28
N ALA A 163 -25.15 0.72 -6.44
CA ALA A 163 -25.52 1.12 -5.08
C ALA A 163 -26.53 2.26 -5.07
N VAL A 164 -26.37 3.27 -5.95
CA VAL A 164 -27.37 4.35 -6.15
C VAL A 164 -28.71 3.76 -6.55
N GLN A 165 -28.73 2.93 -7.60
CA GLN A 165 -29.94 2.31 -8.12
C GLN A 165 -30.63 1.42 -7.06
N SER A 166 -29.87 0.62 -6.31
CA SER A 166 -30.43 -0.24 -5.26
C SER A 166 -31.16 0.56 -4.18
N ILE A 167 -30.61 1.72 -3.78
CA ILE A 167 -31.27 2.61 -2.82
C ILE A 167 -32.53 3.25 -3.41
N GLU A 168 -32.49 3.68 -4.67
CA GLU A 168 -33.63 4.34 -5.32
C GLU A 168 -34.78 3.39 -5.57
N THR A 169 -34.49 2.19 -6.03
CA THR A 169 -35.51 1.18 -6.38
C THR A 169 -35.89 0.28 -5.21
N ARG A 170 -35.13 0.32 -4.11
CA ARG A 170 -35.24 -0.60 -2.97
C ARG A 170 -35.09 -2.07 -3.33
N ASN A 171 -34.40 -2.36 -4.42
CA ASN A 171 -34.14 -3.71 -4.90
C ASN A 171 -32.76 -4.19 -4.43
N MET A 172 -32.70 -5.43 -3.97
CA MET A 172 -31.44 -6.12 -3.69
C MET A 172 -30.86 -6.71 -4.99
N LEU A 173 -29.55 -6.74 -5.06
CA LEU A 173 -28.86 -7.42 -6.16
C LEU A 173 -28.70 -8.93 -5.88
N PRO A 174 -28.66 -9.77 -6.91
CA PRO A 174 -28.53 -11.21 -6.73
C PRO A 174 -27.12 -11.62 -6.26
N GLY A 175 -27.06 -12.69 -5.50
CA GLY A 175 -25.81 -13.32 -5.03
C GLY A 175 -24.92 -12.36 -4.25
N THR A 176 -23.61 -12.51 -4.39
CA THR A 176 -22.59 -11.69 -3.71
C THR A 176 -22.46 -10.26 -4.26
N LEU A 177 -23.19 -9.89 -5.34
CA LEU A 177 -23.23 -8.51 -5.81
C LEU A 177 -23.80 -7.58 -4.72
N GLN A 178 -24.68 -8.11 -3.86
CA GLN A 178 -25.24 -7.35 -2.74
C GLN A 178 -24.16 -6.91 -1.72
N ASP A 179 -23.09 -7.67 -1.56
CA ASP A 179 -21.99 -7.32 -0.65
C ASP A 179 -21.28 -6.04 -1.09
N ILE A 180 -21.05 -5.91 -2.41
CA ILE A 180 -20.46 -4.70 -3.02
C ILE A 180 -21.36 -3.50 -2.76
N VAL A 181 -22.66 -3.65 -3.05
CA VAL A 181 -23.64 -2.59 -2.86
C VAL A 181 -23.72 -2.19 -1.40
N SER A 182 -23.81 -3.16 -0.48
CA SER A 182 -23.88 -2.90 0.96
C SER A 182 -22.66 -2.14 1.50
N ALA A 183 -21.47 -2.43 0.95
CA ALA A 183 -20.25 -1.73 1.32
C ALA A 183 -20.22 -0.26 0.85
N ILE A 184 -20.92 0.05 -0.25
CA ILE A 184 -20.92 1.38 -0.89
C ILE A 184 -22.13 2.22 -0.45
N GLN A 185 -23.26 1.60 -0.10
CA GLN A 185 -24.50 2.29 0.29
C GLN A 185 -24.29 3.46 1.27
N PRO A 186 -23.49 3.36 2.34
CA PRO A 186 -23.27 4.49 3.25
C PRO A 186 -22.72 5.73 2.57
N ALA A 187 -21.86 5.57 1.56
CA ALA A 187 -21.34 6.69 0.76
C ALA A 187 -22.43 7.36 -0.06
N VAL A 188 -23.32 6.57 -0.67
CA VAL A 188 -24.49 7.11 -1.39
C VAL A 188 -25.41 7.91 -0.47
N VAL A 189 -25.67 7.41 0.74
CA VAL A 189 -26.49 8.11 1.74
C VAL A 189 -25.87 9.46 2.11
N ARG A 190 -24.56 9.50 2.36
CA ARG A 190 -23.82 10.76 2.64
C ARG A 190 -23.90 11.75 1.46
N ALA A 191 -23.76 11.23 0.23
CA ALA A 191 -23.76 12.04 -0.99
C ALA A 191 -25.12 12.73 -1.29
N ARG A 192 -26.23 12.28 -0.70
CA ARG A 192 -27.58 12.82 -0.97
C ARG A 192 -27.74 14.28 -0.55
N SER A 193 -27.09 14.71 0.51
CA SER A 193 -27.17 16.09 1.02
C SER A 193 -26.29 17.07 0.26
N GLY A 194 -25.38 16.58 -0.59
CA GLY A 194 -24.46 17.44 -1.35
C GLY A 194 -25.10 18.09 -2.57
N THR A 195 -24.48 19.18 -3.03
CA THR A 195 -24.85 19.94 -4.23
C THR A 195 -23.71 19.98 -5.23
N GLY A 196 -23.95 20.44 -6.43
CA GLY A 196 -22.94 20.73 -7.46
C GLY A 196 -22.83 19.67 -8.55
N ASP A 197 -22.48 18.44 -8.24
CA ASP A 197 -22.34 17.32 -9.21
C ASP A 197 -23.57 16.40 -9.19
N THR A 198 -23.59 15.41 -10.07
CA THR A 198 -24.61 14.34 -10.08
C THR A 198 -24.52 13.53 -8.78
N LEU A 199 -25.62 12.88 -8.37
CA LEU A 199 -25.61 11.98 -7.21
C LEU A 199 -24.54 10.89 -7.39
N LEU A 200 -24.37 10.34 -8.60
CA LEU A 200 -23.33 9.36 -8.88
C LEU A 200 -21.92 9.91 -8.66
N GLY A 201 -21.62 11.09 -9.19
CA GLY A 201 -20.30 11.73 -9.02
C GLY A 201 -19.98 11.99 -7.55
N ARG A 202 -20.93 12.57 -6.81
CA ARG A 202 -20.75 12.77 -5.36
C ARG A 202 -20.60 11.44 -4.61
N SER A 203 -21.36 10.42 -4.97
CA SER A 203 -21.27 9.09 -4.33
C SER A 203 -19.91 8.43 -4.58
N ILE A 204 -19.31 8.62 -5.76
CA ILE A 204 -17.95 8.16 -6.06
C ILE A 204 -16.94 8.84 -5.14
N MET A 205 -17.00 10.15 -5.01
CA MET A 205 -16.11 10.93 -4.13
C MET A 205 -16.29 10.53 -2.66
N GLU A 206 -17.54 10.42 -2.19
CA GLU A 206 -17.84 10.00 -0.82
C GLU A 206 -17.38 8.56 -0.54
N ASN A 207 -17.47 7.66 -1.54
CA ASN A 207 -16.95 6.31 -1.39
C ASN A 207 -15.42 6.33 -1.23
N VAL A 208 -14.69 7.12 -2.01
CA VAL A 208 -13.23 7.27 -1.87
C VAL A 208 -12.88 7.76 -0.46
N LYS A 209 -13.49 8.85 0.00
CA LYS A 209 -13.27 9.42 1.35
C LYS A 209 -13.61 8.43 2.46
N MET A 210 -14.69 7.68 2.32
CA MET A 210 -15.10 6.68 3.29
C MET A 210 -14.11 5.51 3.38
N GLN A 211 -13.56 5.06 2.25
CA GLN A 211 -12.55 3.99 2.27
C GLN A 211 -11.20 4.50 2.80
N GLU A 212 -10.78 5.71 2.45
CA GLU A 212 -9.63 6.39 3.03
C GLU A 212 -9.77 6.46 4.56
N GLN A 213 -10.85 7.02 5.06
CA GLN A 213 -11.15 7.08 6.49
C GLN A 213 -11.20 5.68 7.16
N ALA A 214 -11.72 4.68 6.46
CA ALA A 214 -11.75 3.32 6.99
C ALA A 214 -10.35 2.72 7.15
N LEU A 215 -9.42 2.99 6.25
CA LEU A 215 -8.02 2.56 6.35
C LEU A 215 -7.28 3.29 7.48
N GLU A 216 -7.61 4.56 7.74
CA GLU A 216 -7.02 5.36 8.81
C GLU A 216 -7.53 4.99 10.21
N THR A 217 -8.77 4.49 10.32
CA THR A 217 -9.46 4.33 11.61
C THR A 217 -9.77 2.89 12.01
N ARG A 218 -9.96 1.98 11.04
CA ARG A 218 -10.24 0.56 11.34
C ARG A 218 -9.00 -0.11 11.92
N PRO A 219 -9.07 -0.78 13.08
CA PRO A 219 -7.94 -1.50 13.65
C PRO A 219 -7.31 -2.48 12.66
N SER A 220 -6.07 -2.20 12.26
CA SER A 220 -5.32 -2.94 11.25
C SER A 220 -3.83 -2.55 11.31
N LEU A 221 -2.95 -3.29 10.61
CA LEU A 221 -1.55 -2.87 10.46
C LEU A 221 -1.44 -1.57 9.64
N VAL A 222 -2.31 -1.38 8.63
CA VAL A 222 -2.35 -0.13 7.86
C VAL A 222 -2.63 1.06 8.78
N GLN A 223 -3.68 0.98 9.60
CA GLN A 223 -4.04 2.02 10.57
C GLN A 223 -2.90 2.29 11.58
N SER A 224 -2.27 1.22 12.09
CA SER A 224 -1.16 1.37 13.04
C SER A 224 0.02 2.11 12.42
N MET A 225 0.41 1.76 11.19
CA MET A 225 1.52 2.41 10.49
C MET A 225 1.21 3.85 10.08
N PHE A 226 -0.05 4.15 9.73
CA PHE A 226 -0.52 5.52 9.48
C PHE A 226 -0.43 6.37 10.74
N ARG A 227 -0.99 5.90 11.86
CA ARG A 227 -0.89 6.57 13.16
C ARG A 227 0.56 6.83 13.58
N ASP A 228 1.46 5.89 13.34
CA ASP A 228 2.89 5.99 13.64
C ASP A 228 3.64 6.88 12.63
N LYS A 229 2.95 7.49 11.66
CA LYS A 229 3.52 8.35 10.59
C LYS A 229 4.58 7.65 9.72
N LYS A 230 4.48 6.34 9.58
CA LYS A 230 5.35 5.54 8.71
C LYS A 230 4.87 5.49 7.27
N ILE A 231 3.57 5.67 7.07
CA ILE A 231 2.91 5.72 5.77
C ILE A 231 1.95 6.89 5.73
N ASP A 232 1.54 7.26 4.52
CA ASP A 232 0.42 8.16 4.30
C ASP A 232 -0.68 7.44 3.51
N ILE A 233 -1.94 7.94 3.65
CA ILE A 233 -3.11 7.40 2.95
C ILE A 233 -3.79 8.59 2.28
N VAL A 234 -4.07 8.47 0.98
CA VAL A 234 -4.73 9.54 0.22
C VAL A 234 -5.83 8.97 -0.66
N GLY A 235 -6.91 9.74 -0.82
CA GLY A 235 -7.98 9.45 -1.75
C GLY A 235 -7.83 10.22 -3.07
N GLY A 236 -8.32 9.64 -4.16
CA GLY A 236 -8.38 10.33 -5.44
C GLY A 236 -9.41 9.70 -6.38
N VAL A 237 -9.85 10.47 -7.37
CA VAL A 237 -10.79 10.03 -8.41
C VAL A 237 -10.15 10.20 -9.78
N TYR A 238 -10.09 9.12 -10.54
CA TYR A 238 -9.65 9.08 -11.93
C TYR A 238 -10.81 9.39 -12.86
N ASP A 239 -10.70 10.42 -13.65
CA ASP A 239 -11.69 10.75 -14.68
C ASP A 239 -11.37 10.02 -15.98
N LEU A 240 -12.29 9.14 -16.38
CA LEU A 240 -12.15 8.28 -17.57
C LEU A 240 -12.06 9.06 -18.89
N ALA A 241 -12.63 10.27 -18.94
CA ALA A 241 -12.68 11.05 -20.17
C ALA A 241 -11.39 11.85 -20.38
N SER A 242 -10.87 12.46 -19.32
CA SER A 242 -9.68 13.32 -19.40
C SER A 242 -8.38 12.60 -19.06
N GLY A 243 -8.45 11.41 -18.46
CA GLY A 243 -7.27 10.69 -17.97
C GLY A 243 -6.65 11.28 -16.71
N LYS A 244 -7.26 12.28 -16.09
CA LYS A 244 -6.72 12.98 -14.93
C LYS A 244 -7.17 12.35 -13.62
N VAL A 245 -6.29 12.39 -12.63
CA VAL A 245 -6.59 12.07 -11.24
C VAL A 245 -6.69 13.37 -10.45
N SER A 246 -7.78 13.53 -9.69
CA SER A 246 -7.96 14.62 -8.72
C SER A 246 -7.97 14.02 -7.32
N LEU A 247 -7.21 14.60 -6.40
CA LEU A 247 -7.21 14.19 -4.98
C LEU A 247 -8.53 14.58 -4.31
N ALA A 248 -8.96 13.78 -3.31
CA ALA A 248 -10.25 13.89 -2.63
C ALA A 248 -10.26 14.95 -1.50
#